data_885109b576411271b02cda766686e26c
#
_entry.id   885109b576411271b02cda766686e26c
#
_cell.length_a   1.000
_cell.length_b   1.000
_cell.length_c   1.000
_cell.angle_alpha   90.00
_cell.angle_beta   90.00
_cell.angle_gamma   90.00
#
_symmetry.space_group_name_H-M   'P 1'
#
loop_
_entity.id
_entity.type
_entity.pdbx_description
1 polymer ?
#
loop_
_entity_poly.entity_id
_entity_poly.type
_entity_poly.pdbx_seq_one_letter_code
_entity_poly.pdbx_strand_id
1 'polypeptide(L)'
;MTWTPPEPMLSAPLPGPELRPGWAAEPKWDGFRALVSVDAGRVVLRSRRGTEMLPAFPEIGAGASRLPDATALDGELVVWDAAGRLAFEQLQSRLQRRGAGAGRAAYEWPAHFVAFDLLRLSGTDTTGWPYRRRRAALESVFTARRLSAPWVLCPSTTDPDTVREWLTWASVGIEGVLFKRLDSVYEPAVRGWRKYKVRETTEAIVSAATGTLAAPRTLLLGRFDDRGRLQYVGRTTTPTLRASSTVTGLLTPARRGHPWTGWSFSAGWGSRETLDTTLVEPELVAEVGVDVARDASGRWRHPARWHRARPDLSPTEVPQFES
;
A
#
# COMPACT_ATOMS: atom_id res chain seq x y z
N MET A 1 -20.64 -26.16 13.48
CA MET A 1 -19.45 -25.83 12.65
C MET A 1 -18.97 -24.43 13.01
N THR A 2 -17.72 -24.26 13.38
CA THR A 2 -17.13 -22.94 13.63
C THR A 2 -17.03 -22.20 12.28
N TRP A 3 -17.63 -21.03 12.17
CA TRP A 3 -17.52 -20.19 10.99
C TRP A 3 -16.07 -19.73 10.80
N THR A 4 -15.56 -19.81 9.59
CA THR A 4 -14.20 -19.37 9.25
C THR A 4 -14.29 -18.20 8.28
N PRO A 5 -13.55 -17.11 8.50
CA PRO A 5 -13.50 -16.03 7.53
C PRO A 5 -13.10 -16.53 6.14
N PRO A 6 -13.83 -16.13 5.09
CA PRO A 6 -13.48 -16.50 3.72
C PRO A 6 -12.17 -15.83 3.28
N GLU A 7 -11.61 -16.27 2.17
CA GLU A 7 -10.53 -15.52 1.53
C GLU A 7 -10.99 -14.11 1.14
N PRO A 8 -10.12 -13.09 1.26
CA PRO A 8 -10.50 -11.74 0.89
C PRO A 8 -10.84 -11.59 -0.60
N MET A 9 -11.95 -10.90 -0.90
CA MET A 9 -12.27 -10.47 -2.26
C MET A 9 -11.17 -9.54 -2.79
N LEU A 10 -10.83 -9.63 -4.06
CA LEU A 10 -9.71 -8.96 -4.68
C LEU A 10 -10.15 -7.78 -5.55
N SER A 11 -9.18 -6.93 -5.94
CA SER A 11 -9.39 -5.82 -6.86
C SER A 11 -8.58 -5.98 -8.14
N ALA A 12 -9.13 -5.48 -9.27
CA ALA A 12 -8.43 -5.30 -10.52
C ALA A 12 -8.13 -3.80 -10.75
N PRO A 13 -7.04 -3.45 -11.45
CA PRO A 13 -6.71 -2.05 -11.73
C PRO A 13 -7.71 -1.42 -12.70
N LEU A 14 -7.92 -0.09 -12.54
CA LEU A 14 -8.58 0.79 -13.50
C LEU A 14 -7.56 1.81 -14.05
N PRO A 15 -7.73 2.25 -15.30
CA PRO A 15 -6.88 3.27 -15.90
C PRO A 15 -7.18 4.69 -15.39
N GLY A 16 -8.40 4.95 -14.92
CA GLY A 16 -8.87 6.26 -14.46
C GLY A 16 -9.73 6.18 -13.20
N PRO A 17 -9.95 7.31 -12.52
CA PRO A 17 -10.66 7.40 -11.26
C PRO A 17 -12.19 7.63 -11.42
N GLU A 18 -12.76 7.45 -12.62
CA GLU A 18 -14.16 7.77 -12.85
C GLU A 18 -15.10 6.87 -12.05
N LEU A 19 -15.91 7.48 -11.20
CA LEU A 19 -16.99 6.82 -10.50
C LEU A 19 -18.19 6.64 -11.45
N ARG A 20 -18.56 5.39 -11.70
CA ARG A 20 -19.66 5.03 -12.61
C ARG A 20 -20.98 4.95 -11.85
N PRO A 21 -22.15 5.21 -12.50
CA PRO A 21 -23.45 4.94 -11.90
C PRO A 21 -23.57 3.49 -11.40
N GLY A 22 -24.17 3.31 -10.22
CA GLY A 22 -24.30 2.00 -9.57
C GLY A 22 -23.04 1.50 -8.86
N TRP A 23 -22.00 2.35 -8.72
CA TRP A 23 -20.81 2.07 -7.96
C TRP A 23 -20.67 3.02 -6.77
N ALA A 24 -20.00 2.56 -5.72
CA ALA A 24 -19.50 3.38 -4.63
C ALA A 24 -17.96 3.40 -4.68
N ALA A 25 -17.38 4.46 -4.18
CA ALA A 25 -15.95 4.62 -4.00
C ALA A 25 -15.58 4.66 -2.52
N GLU A 26 -14.40 4.15 -2.18
CA GLU A 26 -13.79 4.21 -0.86
C GLU A 26 -12.32 4.62 -1.00
N PRO A 27 -11.74 5.39 -0.05
CA PRO A 27 -10.31 5.67 -0.05
C PRO A 27 -9.51 4.36 0.04
N LYS A 28 -8.47 4.27 -0.77
CA LYS A 28 -7.54 3.16 -0.69
C LYS A 28 -6.42 3.49 0.28
N TRP A 29 -6.53 2.94 1.48
CA TRP A 29 -5.55 3.09 2.54
C TRP A 29 -4.29 2.26 2.24
N ASP A 30 -3.15 2.76 2.68
CA ASP A 30 -1.87 2.07 2.59
C ASP A 30 -1.51 1.44 3.94
N GLY A 31 -1.95 0.20 4.14
CA GLY A 31 -1.77 -0.55 5.38
C GLY A 31 -1.62 -2.05 5.16
N PHE A 32 -2.07 -2.83 6.13
CA PHE A 32 -2.17 -4.29 6.01
C PHE A 32 -3.62 -4.73 6.00
N ARG A 33 -4.08 -5.24 4.87
CA ARG A 33 -5.41 -5.83 4.82
C ARG A 33 -5.53 -6.99 5.78
N ALA A 34 -6.57 -6.93 6.60
CA ALA A 34 -6.86 -7.92 7.60
C ALA A 34 -8.35 -8.25 7.70
N LEU A 35 -8.65 -9.49 8.06
CA LEU A 35 -9.96 -9.93 8.47
C LEU A 35 -9.98 -10.07 9.98
N VAL A 36 -10.98 -9.49 10.62
CA VAL A 36 -11.24 -9.69 12.04
C VAL A 36 -12.55 -10.43 12.24
N SER A 37 -12.59 -11.40 13.14
CA SER A 37 -13.83 -12.05 13.56
C SER A 37 -13.88 -12.21 15.06
N VAL A 38 -15.09 -12.10 15.59
CA VAL A 38 -15.44 -12.39 17.00
C VAL A 38 -16.49 -13.48 16.98
N ASP A 39 -16.28 -14.57 17.74
CA ASP A 39 -17.23 -15.66 17.86
C ASP A 39 -17.09 -16.33 19.24
N ALA A 40 -18.13 -16.32 20.06
CA ALA A 40 -18.16 -16.83 21.42
C ALA A 40 -16.99 -16.27 22.27
N GLY A 41 -16.72 -14.97 22.17
CA GLY A 41 -15.64 -14.28 22.88
C GLY A 41 -14.24 -14.53 22.30
N ARG A 42 -14.09 -15.43 21.34
CA ARG A 42 -12.81 -15.67 20.64
C ARG A 42 -12.62 -14.65 19.54
N VAL A 43 -11.50 -13.95 19.57
CA VAL A 43 -11.09 -12.99 18.53
C VAL A 43 -10.04 -13.61 17.61
N VAL A 44 -10.22 -13.47 16.32
CA VAL A 44 -9.24 -13.85 15.29
C VAL A 44 -8.97 -12.63 14.44
N LEU A 45 -7.68 -12.32 14.22
CA LEU A 45 -7.22 -11.27 13.30
C LEU A 45 -6.23 -11.91 12.34
N ARG A 46 -6.57 -11.97 11.05
CA ARG A 46 -5.75 -12.61 10.02
C ARG A 46 -5.41 -11.65 8.91
N SER A 47 -4.17 -11.75 8.43
CA SER A 47 -3.75 -11.06 7.21
C SER A 47 -4.46 -11.62 5.97
N ARG A 48 -4.34 -10.92 4.86
CA ARG A 48 -4.83 -11.38 3.54
C ARG A 48 -4.36 -12.79 3.18
N ARG A 49 -3.20 -13.23 3.67
CA ARG A 49 -2.63 -14.57 3.42
C ARG A 49 -2.95 -15.59 4.51
N GLY A 50 -3.85 -15.24 5.44
CA GLY A 50 -4.26 -16.12 6.53
C GLY A 50 -3.31 -16.14 7.73
N THR A 51 -2.22 -15.37 7.73
CA THR A 51 -1.30 -15.28 8.87
C THR A 51 -1.99 -14.64 10.06
N GLU A 52 -1.86 -15.25 11.25
CA GLU A 52 -2.38 -14.73 12.51
C GLU A 52 -1.63 -13.44 12.90
N MET A 53 -2.37 -12.38 13.16
CA MET A 53 -1.83 -11.06 13.46
C MET A 53 -2.18 -10.56 14.87
N LEU A 54 -3.16 -11.15 15.53
CA LEU A 54 -3.65 -10.70 16.85
C LEU A 54 -2.55 -10.53 17.89
N PRO A 55 -1.54 -11.42 18.02
CA PRO A 55 -0.47 -11.25 18.98
C PRO A 55 0.39 -9.99 18.80
N ALA A 56 0.37 -9.39 17.60
CA ALA A 56 1.09 -8.14 17.30
C ALA A 56 0.22 -6.88 17.51
N PHE A 57 -1.11 -7.06 17.59
CA PHE A 57 -2.09 -5.98 17.65
C PHE A 57 -3.09 -6.23 18.81
N PRO A 58 -2.62 -6.26 20.08
CA PRO A 58 -3.48 -6.58 21.23
C PRO A 58 -4.63 -5.59 21.43
N GLU A 59 -4.48 -4.34 21.02
CA GLU A 59 -5.53 -3.31 21.08
C GLU A 59 -6.73 -3.63 20.18
N ILE A 60 -6.51 -4.30 19.04
CA ILE A 60 -7.61 -4.76 18.17
C ILE A 60 -8.37 -5.87 18.90
N GLY A 61 -7.64 -6.79 19.57
CA GLY A 61 -8.26 -7.83 20.39
C GLY A 61 -9.08 -7.26 21.53
N ALA A 62 -8.53 -6.31 22.26
CA ALA A 62 -9.24 -5.63 23.36
C ALA A 62 -10.48 -4.87 22.86
N GLY A 63 -10.37 -4.20 21.71
CA GLY A 63 -11.49 -3.49 21.09
C GLY A 63 -12.59 -4.41 20.55
N ALA A 64 -12.29 -5.67 20.28
CA ALA A 64 -13.21 -6.62 19.67
C ALA A 64 -14.43 -6.96 20.56
N SER A 65 -14.32 -6.82 21.88
CA SER A 65 -15.45 -6.96 22.81
C SER A 65 -16.60 -6.00 22.55
N ARG A 66 -16.35 -4.91 21.84
CA ARG A 66 -17.37 -3.91 21.45
C ARG A 66 -18.15 -4.30 20.19
N LEU A 67 -17.65 -5.25 19.40
CA LEU A 67 -18.38 -5.78 18.26
C LEU A 67 -19.52 -6.72 18.73
N PRO A 68 -20.62 -6.84 17.98
CA PRO A 68 -21.58 -7.91 18.23
C PRO A 68 -20.90 -9.27 18.14
N ASP A 69 -21.31 -10.22 18.98
CA ASP A 69 -20.81 -11.59 18.85
C ASP A 69 -21.15 -12.19 17.48
N ALA A 70 -20.41 -13.21 17.07
CA ALA A 70 -20.54 -13.87 15.78
C ALA A 70 -20.51 -12.87 14.58
N THR A 71 -19.59 -11.89 14.65
CA THR A 71 -19.41 -10.83 13.63
C THR A 71 -18.02 -10.92 13.00
N ALA A 72 -17.93 -10.64 11.69
CA ALA A 72 -16.67 -10.57 10.96
C ALA A 72 -16.61 -9.39 9.99
N LEU A 73 -15.48 -8.71 9.99
CA LEU A 73 -15.20 -7.52 9.19
C LEU A 73 -13.99 -7.75 8.28
N ASP A 74 -14.01 -7.12 7.11
CA ASP A 74 -12.87 -6.94 6.22
C ASP A 74 -12.41 -5.48 6.31
N GLY A 75 -11.12 -5.26 6.46
CA GLY A 75 -10.59 -3.92 6.69
C GLY A 75 -9.09 -3.80 6.43
N GLU A 76 -8.58 -2.64 6.71
CA GLU A 76 -7.15 -2.32 6.64
C GLU A 76 -6.64 -1.93 8.02
N LEU A 77 -5.54 -2.56 8.46
CA LEU A 77 -4.80 -2.10 9.64
C LEU A 77 -3.91 -0.95 9.23
N VAL A 78 -3.99 0.15 9.97
CA VAL A 78 -3.19 1.35 9.77
C VAL A 78 -2.66 1.87 11.10
N VAL A 79 -1.59 2.65 11.03
CA VAL A 79 -1.06 3.45 12.14
C VAL A 79 -0.93 4.88 11.63
N TRP A 80 -1.41 5.85 12.41
CA TRP A 80 -1.22 7.27 12.11
C TRP A 80 -0.16 7.88 13.02
N ASP A 81 0.63 8.82 12.51
CA ASP A 81 1.51 9.68 13.30
C ASP A 81 0.72 10.80 13.98
N ALA A 82 1.40 11.61 14.80
CA ALA A 82 0.79 12.73 15.50
C ALA A 82 0.26 13.85 14.57
N ALA A 83 0.71 13.86 13.31
CA ALA A 83 0.21 14.79 12.28
C ALA A 83 -0.95 14.20 11.45
N GLY A 84 -1.45 13.00 11.82
CA GLY A 84 -2.54 12.32 11.12
C GLY A 84 -2.13 11.67 9.78
N ARG A 85 -0.83 11.50 9.51
CA ARG A 85 -0.32 10.82 8.31
C ARG A 85 -0.11 9.34 8.60
N LEU A 86 -0.29 8.50 7.59
CA LEU A 86 -0.03 7.07 7.74
C LEU A 86 1.46 6.79 7.99
N ALA A 87 1.75 6.13 9.12
CA ALA A 87 3.08 5.70 9.53
C ALA A 87 3.26 4.20 9.24
N PHE A 88 3.36 3.83 7.96
CA PHE A 88 3.41 2.43 7.52
C PHE A 88 4.59 1.65 8.12
N GLU A 89 5.73 2.28 8.31
CA GLU A 89 6.92 1.62 8.90
C GLU A 89 6.69 1.24 10.35
N GLN A 90 5.99 2.10 11.11
CA GLN A 90 5.60 1.77 12.47
C GLN A 90 4.64 0.58 12.46
N LEU A 91 3.68 0.56 11.55
CA LEU A 91 2.79 -0.59 11.36
C LEU A 91 3.58 -1.86 11.03
N GLN A 92 4.54 -1.78 10.09
CA GLN A 92 5.37 -2.92 9.70
C GLN A 92 6.25 -3.44 10.84
N SER A 93 6.89 -2.54 11.60
CA SER A 93 7.74 -2.90 12.74
C SER A 93 6.98 -3.69 13.80
N ARG A 94 5.67 -3.48 13.92
CA ARG A 94 4.80 -4.15 14.90
C ARG A 94 4.58 -5.62 14.61
N LEU A 95 4.60 -6.05 13.33
CA LEU A 95 4.32 -7.45 12.96
C LEU A 95 5.24 -8.46 13.62
N GLN A 96 6.44 -8.07 14.02
CA GLN A 96 7.42 -8.94 14.66
C GLN A 96 7.37 -8.89 16.20
N ARG A 97 6.61 -7.95 16.79
CA ARG A 97 6.54 -7.76 18.23
C ARG A 97 5.50 -8.70 18.86
N ARG A 98 5.80 -9.21 20.06
CA ARG A 98 4.94 -10.13 20.80
C ARG A 98 4.95 -9.76 22.30
N GLY A 99 3.95 -10.21 23.05
CA GLY A 99 3.86 -10.05 24.50
C GLY A 99 4.01 -8.59 24.95
N ALA A 100 4.85 -8.33 25.96
CA ALA A 100 5.09 -6.97 26.48
C ALA A 100 5.59 -5.98 25.42
N GLY A 101 6.36 -6.45 24.44
CA GLY A 101 6.80 -5.61 23.32
C GLY A 101 5.67 -5.17 22.39
N ALA A 102 4.67 -6.03 22.16
CA ALA A 102 3.47 -5.67 21.43
C ALA A 102 2.58 -4.69 22.21
N GLY A 103 2.44 -4.88 23.53
CA GLY A 103 1.70 -3.96 24.40
C GLY A 103 2.30 -2.56 24.42
N ARG A 104 3.63 -2.44 24.53
CA ARG A 104 4.33 -1.15 24.46
C ARG A 104 4.12 -0.48 23.12
N ALA A 105 4.26 -1.23 22.02
CA ALA A 105 4.05 -0.69 20.70
C ALA A 105 2.61 -0.27 20.43
N ALA A 106 1.62 -0.96 21.03
CA ALA A 106 0.22 -0.57 20.97
C ALA A 106 -0.05 0.77 21.69
N TYR A 107 0.72 1.08 22.72
CA TYR A 107 0.63 2.37 23.43
C TYR A 107 1.33 3.49 22.62
N GLU A 108 2.54 3.24 22.12
CA GLU A 108 3.34 4.25 21.40
C GLU A 108 2.80 4.55 19.99
N TRP A 109 2.36 3.51 19.29
CA TRP A 109 1.88 3.55 17.91
C TRP A 109 0.62 2.71 17.76
N PRO A 110 -0.53 3.17 18.29
CA PRO A 110 -1.76 2.41 18.25
C PRO A 110 -2.20 2.12 16.82
N ALA A 111 -2.50 0.87 16.54
CA ALA A 111 -3.09 0.48 15.27
C ALA A 111 -4.60 0.70 15.29
N HIS A 112 -5.12 1.04 14.13
CA HIS A 112 -6.54 1.18 13.89
C HIS A 112 -6.97 0.21 12.80
N PHE A 113 -8.17 -0.33 12.94
CA PHE A 113 -8.79 -1.18 11.93
C PHE A 113 -9.84 -0.37 11.17
N VAL A 114 -9.49 0.01 9.94
CA VAL A 114 -10.39 0.74 9.03
C VAL A 114 -11.29 -0.27 8.34
N ALA A 115 -12.52 -0.45 8.85
CA ALA A 115 -13.49 -1.41 8.34
C ALA A 115 -14.16 -0.91 7.05
N PHE A 116 -14.15 -1.71 6.00
CA PHE A 116 -14.74 -1.37 4.70
C PHE A 116 -15.72 -2.43 4.16
N ASP A 117 -15.85 -3.59 4.81
CA ASP A 117 -16.87 -4.57 4.46
C ASP A 117 -17.29 -5.41 5.68
N LEU A 118 -18.51 -5.95 5.63
CA LEU A 118 -19.11 -6.78 6.66
C LEU A 118 -19.39 -8.17 6.09
N LEU A 119 -18.75 -9.19 6.66
CA LEU A 119 -18.80 -10.56 6.14
C LEU A 119 -19.74 -11.45 6.94
N ARG A 120 -19.93 -11.16 8.23
CA ARG A 120 -20.85 -11.84 9.13
C ARG A 120 -21.40 -10.87 10.16
N LEU A 121 -22.66 -10.98 10.50
CA LEU A 121 -23.30 -10.15 11.52
C LEU A 121 -24.19 -11.01 12.41
N SER A 122 -23.87 -11.07 13.70
CA SER A 122 -24.65 -11.81 14.72
C SER A 122 -25.03 -13.22 14.24
N GLY A 123 -24.05 -13.93 13.68
CA GLY A 123 -24.21 -15.30 13.18
C GLY A 123 -24.67 -15.41 11.72
N THR A 124 -25.24 -14.37 11.14
CA THR A 124 -25.67 -14.37 9.74
C THR A 124 -24.51 -14.12 8.81
N ASP A 125 -24.27 -14.99 7.84
CA ASP A 125 -23.34 -14.77 6.73
C ASP A 125 -23.91 -13.69 5.81
N THR A 126 -23.17 -12.61 5.61
CA THR A 126 -23.58 -11.47 4.78
C THR A 126 -22.92 -11.45 3.41
N THR A 127 -22.04 -12.38 3.10
CA THR A 127 -21.29 -12.40 1.83
C THR A 127 -22.20 -12.47 0.61
N GLY A 128 -23.33 -13.16 0.70
CA GLY A 128 -24.36 -13.22 -0.33
C GLY A 128 -25.24 -11.95 -0.45
N TRP A 129 -25.08 -10.97 0.43
CA TRP A 129 -25.84 -9.73 0.31
C TRP A 129 -25.18 -8.79 -0.71
N PRO A 130 -25.96 -7.93 -1.40
CA PRO A 130 -25.40 -6.87 -2.22
C PRO A 130 -24.62 -5.89 -1.36
N TYR A 131 -23.52 -5.30 -1.91
CA TYR A 131 -22.64 -4.38 -1.19
C TYR A 131 -23.40 -3.25 -0.48
N ARG A 132 -24.37 -2.62 -1.12
CA ARG A 132 -25.20 -1.56 -0.49
C ARG A 132 -25.84 -2.01 0.83
N ARG A 133 -26.27 -3.29 0.95
CA ARG A 133 -26.85 -3.83 2.18
C ARG A 133 -25.80 -4.12 3.22
N ARG A 134 -24.65 -4.71 2.81
CA ARG A 134 -23.52 -4.94 3.72
C ARG A 134 -22.98 -3.63 4.27
N ARG A 135 -22.86 -2.59 3.43
CA ARG A 135 -22.41 -1.26 3.83
C ARG A 135 -23.36 -0.61 4.84
N ALA A 136 -24.66 -0.59 4.57
CA ALA A 136 -25.65 -0.05 5.49
C ALA A 136 -25.65 -0.79 6.84
N ALA A 137 -25.49 -2.12 6.83
CA ALA A 137 -25.37 -2.91 8.05
C ALA A 137 -24.08 -2.59 8.83
N LEU A 138 -22.94 -2.41 8.12
CA LEU A 138 -21.68 -1.99 8.74
C LEU A 138 -21.81 -0.63 9.43
N GLU A 139 -22.40 0.36 8.76
CA GLU A 139 -22.67 1.69 9.31
C GLU A 139 -23.59 1.62 10.55
N SER A 140 -24.61 0.77 10.48
CA SER A 140 -25.52 0.52 11.61
C SER A 140 -24.80 -0.07 12.81
N VAL A 141 -23.87 -1.01 12.62
CA VAL A 141 -23.03 -1.58 13.69
C VAL A 141 -22.19 -0.48 14.34
N PHE A 142 -21.52 0.35 13.55
CA PHE A 142 -20.70 1.45 14.07
C PHE A 142 -21.51 2.44 14.90
N THR A 143 -22.69 2.83 14.43
CA THR A 143 -23.58 3.75 15.12
C THR A 143 -24.18 3.12 16.39
N ALA A 144 -24.77 1.94 16.28
CA ALA A 144 -25.45 1.27 17.40
C ALA A 144 -24.51 0.91 18.54
N ARG A 145 -23.27 0.51 18.22
CA ARG A 145 -22.26 0.15 19.19
C ARG A 145 -21.37 1.35 19.59
N ARG A 146 -21.59 2.53 19.02
CA ARG A 146 -20.76 3.73 19.23
C ARG A 146 -19.26 3.40 19.10
N LEU A 147 -18.93 2.68 18.01
CA LEU A 147 -17.55 2.23 17.80
C LEU A 147 -16.63 3.44 17.60
N SER A 148 -15.52 3.42 18.30
CA SER A 148 -14.44 4.39 18.21
C SER A 148 -13.12 3.63 18.29
N ALA A 149 -11.98 4.30 18.25
CA ALA A 149 -10.68 3.63 18.29
C ALA A 149 -10.67 2.34 19.15
N PRO A 150 -10.09 1.27 18.66
CA PRO A 150 -9.29 1.14 17.44
C PRO A 150 -10.10 0.96 16.13
N TRP A 151 -11.45 1.03 16.18
CA TRP A 151 -12.32 0.85 15.03
C TRP A 151 -12.54 2.18 14.32
N VAL A 152 -12.38 2.17 13.00
CA VAL A 152 -12.65 3.29 12.11
C VAL A 152 -13.52 2.80 10.97
N LEU A 153 -14.63 3.48 10.68
CA LEU A 153 -15.44 3.21 9.51
C LEU A 153 -14.78 3.84 8.28
N CYS A 154 -14.43 3.03 7.28
CA CYS A 154 -13.93 3.55 6.02
C CYS A 154 -15.00 4.45 5.38
N PRO A 155 -14.70 5.70 4.97
CA PRO A 155 -15.64 6.50 4.22
C PRO A 155 -16.06 5.81 2.93
N SER A 156 -17.32 6.03 2.49
CA SER A 156 -17.82 5.54 1.21
C SER A 156 -18.70 6.62 0.59
N THR A 157 -18.60 6.81 -0.72
CA THR A 157 -19.36 7.82 -1.45
C THR A 157 -19.86 7.30 -2.79
N THR A 158 -20.96 7.88 -3.26
CA THR A 158 -21.46 7.77 -4.63
C THR A 158 -21.32 9.07 -5.40
N ASP A 159 -20.65 10.07 -4.81
CA ASP A 159 -20.42 11.39 -5.37
C ASP A 159 -19.03 11.46 -6.03
N PRO A 160 -18.94 11.77 -7.33
CA PRO A 160 -17.65 11.90 -8.05
C PRO A 160 -16.78 13.04 -7.54
N ASP A 161 -17.35 14.10 -6.96
CA ASP A 161 -16.59 15.24 -6.45
C ASP A 161 -15.82 14.85 -5.21
N THR A 162 -16.43 14.13 -4.31
CA THR A 162 -15.78 13.53 -3.14
C THR A 162 -14.63 12.60 -3.55
N VAL A 163 -14.81 11.82 -4.63
CA VAL A 163 -13.70 10.98 -5.14
C VAL A 163 -12.52 11.83 -5.61
N ARG A 164 -12.79 12.93 -6.33
CA ARG A 164 -11.72 13.86 -6.78
C ARG A 164 -10.99 14.50 -5.59
N GLU A 165 -11.71 14.87 -4.55
CA GLU A 165 -11.13 15.39 -3.31
C GLU A 165 -10.19 14.35 -2.66
N TRP A 166 -10.61 13.11 -2.49
CA TRP A 166 -9.78 12.05 -1.89
C TRP A 166 -8.48 11.80 -2.64
N LEU A 167 -8.48 11.98 -3.96
CA LEU A 167 -7.28 11.81 -4.77
C LEU A 167 -6.21 12.90 -4.51
N THR A 168 -6.58 14.00 -3.86
CA THR A 168 -5.63 15.04 -3.40
C THR A 168 -5.01 14.72 -2.04
N TRP A 169 -5.51 13.70 -1.32
CA TRP A 169 -5.10 13.36 0.05
C TRP A 169 -3.91 12.38 0.12
N ALA A 170 -3.05 12.40 -0.88
CA ALA A 170 -1.82 11.59 -0.90
C ALA A 170 -0.93 11.84 0.33
N SER A 171 -0.86 13.09 0.81
CA SER A 171 -0.08 13.50 1.98
C SER A 171 -0.56 12.86 3.30
N VAL A 172 -1.81 12.42 3.38
CA VAL A 172 -2.35 11.71 4.56
C VAL A 172 -2.36 10.19 4.37
N GLY A 173 -1.77 9.70 3.26
CA GLY A 173 -1.55 8.27 3.02
C GLY A 173 -2.65 7.56 2.23
N ILE A 174 -3.52 8.31 1.55
CA ILE A 174 -4.45 7.72 0.58
C ILE A 174 -3.72 7.53 -0.75
N GLU A 175 -3.50 6.27 -1.14
CA GLU A 175 -2.78 5.93 -2.38
C GLU A 175 -3.69 5.80 -3.61
N GLY A 176 -4.99 6.10 -3.46
CA GLY A 176 -5.97 6.00 -4.52
C GLY A 176 -7.38 5.76 -4.03
N VAL A 177 -8.19 5.16 -4.87
CA VAL A 177 -9.59 4.80 -4.55
C VAL A 177 -9.90 3.38 -4.97
N LEU A 178 -10.82 2.77 -4.22
CA LEU A 178 -11.38 1.46 -4.48
C LEU A 178 -12.86 1.63 -4.85
N PHE A 179 -13.26 1.00 -5.94
CA PHE A 179 -14.65 1.05 -6.42
C PHE A 179 -15.33 -0.30 -6.23
N LYS A 180 -16.55 -0.27 -5.70
CA LYS A 180 -17.39 -1.45 -5.44
C LYS A 180 -18.77 -1.25 -6.11
N ARG A 181 -19.25 -2.24 -6.83
CA ARG A 181 -20.62 -2.19 -7.36
C ARG A 181 -21.61 -2.34 -6.22
N LEU A 182 -22.61 -1.46 -6.18
CA LEU A 182 -23.62 -1.42 -5.12
C LEU A 182 -24.44 -2.72 -5.03
N ASP A 183 -24.62 -3.41 -6.14
CA ASP A 183 -25.41 -4.65 -6.25
C ASP A 183 -24.57 -5.94 -6.17
N SER A 184 -23.21 -5.84 -6.09
CA SER A 184 -22.35 -7.03 -6.06
C SER A 184 -22.34 -7.73 -4.71
N VAL A 185 -22.31 -9.04 -4.75
CA VAL A 185 -22.03 -9.88 -3.58
C VAL A 185 -20.53 -9.88 -3.25
N TYR A 186 -20.16 -10.40 -2.08
CA TYR A 186 -18.76 -10.58 -1.73
C TYR A 186 -18.29 -11.96 -2.22
N GLU A 187 -17.44 -11.98 -3.23
CA GLU A 187 -16.93 -13.21 -3.85
C GLU A 187 -15.48 -13.44 -3.40
N PRO A 188 -15.24 -14.41 -2.50
CA PRO A 188 -13.89 -14.74 -2.03
C PRO A 188 -12.92 -15.01 -3.16
N ALA A 189 -11.69 -14.50 -3.05
CA ALA A 189 -10.60 -14.65 -4.03
C ALA A 189 -10.86 -14.08 -5.43
N VAL A 190 -12.07 -13.58 -5.73
CA VAL A 190 -12.43 -13.01 -7.04
C VAL A 190 -12.04 -11.53 -7.13
N ARG A 191 -11.57 -11.08 -8.31
CA ARG A 191 -11.23 -9.68 -8.60
C ARG A 191 -12.46 -8.85 -8.98
N GLY A 192 -13.47 -8.83 -8.11
CA GLY A 192 -14.75 -8.13 -8.35
C GLY A 192 -14.69 -6.62 -8.08
N TRP A 193 -13.80 -6.17 -7.21
CA TRP A 193 -13.57 -4.73 -6.99
C TRP A 193 -12.67 -4.11 -8.06
N ARG A 194 -12.69 -2.78 -8.16
CA ARG A 194 -11.80 -2.02 -9.04
C ARG A 194 -10.99 -1.04 -8.22
N LYS A 195 -9.71 -0.84 -8.57
CA LYS A 195 -8.84 0.12 -7.89
C LYS A 195 -8.19 1.06 -8.88
N TYR A 196 -8.20 2.32 -8.54
CA TYR A 196 -7.35 3.34 -9.14
C TYR A 196 -6.28 3.75 -8.11
N LYS A 197 -5.01 3.80 -8.53
CA LYS A 197 -3.92 4.32 -7.71
C LYS A 197 -3.45 5.64 -8.28
N VAL A 198 -3.31 6.65 -7.43
CA VAL A 198 -2.67 7.90 -7.80
C VAL A 198 -1.21 7.61 -8.12
N ARG A 199 -0.78 8.05 -9.28
CA ARG A 199 0.60 7.95 -9.73
C ARG A 199 1.05 9.29 -10.23
N GLU A 200 2.23 9.67 -9.83
CA GLU A 200 2.91 10.85 -10.33
C GLU A 200 3.91 10.42 -11.39
N THR A 201 4.02 11.22 -12.44
CA THR A 201 5.12 11.12 -13.41
C THR A 201 6.22 12.05 -12.95
N THR A 202 7.43 11.55 -12.84
CA THR A 202 8.58 12.30 -12.36
C THR A 202 9.87 11.75 -12.96
N GLU A 203 10.97 12.48 -12.77
CA GLU A 203 12.29 12.09 -13.26
C GLU A 203 13.15 11.51 -12.13
N ALA A 204 14.06 10.62 -12.53
CA ALA A 204 15.11 10.09 -11.67
C ALA A 204 16.32 9.67 -12.50
N ILE A 205 17.48 9.59 -11.85
CA ILE A 205 18.77 9.25 -12.45
C ILE A 205 18.95 7.73 -12.37
N VAL A 206 19.23 7.08 -13.49
CA VAL A 206 19.58 5.66 -13.51
C VAL A 206 21.04 5.52 -13.05
N SER A 207 21.27 4.78 -11.96
CA SER A 207 22.60 4.69 -11.33
C SER A 207 23.08 3.27 -11.11
N ALA A 208 22.21 2.27 -11.27
CA ALA A 208 22.57 0.86 -11.30
C ALA A 208 21.49 0.06 -12.04
N ALA A 209 21.85 -1.16 -12.46
CA ALA A 209 20.92 -2.11 -13.04
C ALA A 209 21.13 -3.52 -12.46
N THR A 210 20.08 -4.33 -12.42
CA THR A 210 20.19 -5.78 -12.21
C THR A 210 20.16 -6.50 -13.57
N GLY A 211 20.74 -7.68 -13.64
CA GLY A 211 20.93 -8.39 -14.90
C GLY A 211 22.16 -7.85 -15.66
N THR A 212 22.25 -8.09 -16.94
CA THR A 212 23.32 -7.54 -17.77
C THR A 212 22.94 -6.15 -18.29
N LEU A 213 23.92 -5.29 -18.58
CA LEU A 213 23.63 -3.97 -19.16
C LEU A 213 23.05 -4.06 -20.59
N ALA A 214 23.27 -5.17 -21.29
CA ALA A 214 22.64 -5.47 -22.55
C ALA A 214 21.18 -5.94 -22.43
N ALA A 215 20.79 -6.46 -21.23
CA ALA A 215 19.44 -6.92 -20.93
C ALA A 215 19.10 -6.62 -19.45
N PRO A 216 18.90 -5.33 -19.11
CA PRO A 216 18.63 -4.93 -17.73
C PRO A 216 17.23 -5.42 -17.31
N ARG A 217 17.19 -6.01 -16.10
CA ARG A 217 15.93 -6.49 -15.50
C ARG A 217 15.24 -5.45 -14.64
N THR A 218 16.05 -4.65 -13.94
CA THR A 218 15.54 -3.60 -13.03
C THR A 218 16.56 -2.48 -13.04
N LEU A 219 16.09 -1.24 -13.08
CA LEU A 219 16.94 -0.06 -12.96
C LEU A 219 16.81 0.52 -11.56
N LEU A 220 17.93 0.82 -10.92
CA LEU A 220 17.99 1.49 -9.63
C LEU A 220 18.12 3.00 -9.88
N LEU A 221 17.27 3.75 -9.18
CA LEU A 221 17.00 5.14 -9.44
C LEU A 221 17.50 6.01 -8.29
N GLY A 222 18.13 7.11 -8.63
CA GLY A 222 18.68 8.07 -7.70
C GLY A 222 18.19 9.50 -7.96
N ARG A 223 18.40 10.35 -6.96
CA ARG A 223 18.25 11.81 -7.02
C ARG A 223 19.35 12.46 -6.20
N PHE A 224 19.80 13.61 -6.59
CA PHE A 224 20.73 14.39 -5.76
C PHE A 224 19.99 15.05 -4.58
N ASP A 225 20.59 15.00 -3.39
CA ASP A 225 20.14 15.76 -2.25
C ASP A 225 20.67 17.22 -2.32
N ASP A 226 20.31 18.04 -1.33
CA ASP A 226 20.74 19.45 -1.19
C ASP A 226 22.25 19.63 -1.10
N ARG A 227 22.99 18.55 -0.79
CA ARG A 227 24.45 18.54 -0.71
C ARG A 227 25.14 17.93 -1.94
N GLY A 228 24.36 17.70 -3.00
CA GLY A 228 24.84 17.09 -4.24
C GLY A 228 25.22 15.61 -4.13
N ARG A 229 24.76 14.90 -3.09
CA ARG A 229 25.03 13.47 -2.93
C ARG A 229 23.89 12.68 -3.62
N LEU A 230 24.23 11.68 -4.39
CA LEU A 230 23.28 10.82 -5.07
C LEU A 230 22.61 9.85 -4.09
N GLN A 231 21.35 10.08 -3.77
CA GLN A 231 20.52 9.26 -2.89
C GLN A 231 19.73 8.23 -3.70
N TYR A 232 19.59 7.02 -3.16
CA TYR A 232 18.72 5.99 -3.75
C TYR A 232 17.24 6.31 -3.44
N VAL A 233 16.42 6.42 -4.47
CA VAL A 233 14.98 6.75 -4.33
C VAL A 233 14.05 5.59 -4.64
N GLY A 234 14.55 4.54 -5.27
CA GLY A 234 13.74 3.37 -5.61
C GLY A 234 14.27 2.62 -6.83
N ARG A 235 13.47 1.68 -7.30
CA ARG A 235 13.81 0.87 -8.49
C ARG A 235 12.62 0.76 -9.42
N THR A 236 12.85 0.41 -10.68
CA THR A 236 11.77 0.14 -11.62
C THR A 236 11.16 -1.26 -11.41
N THR A 237 9.94 -1.47 -11.88
CA THR A 237 9.48 -2.82 -12.26
C THR A 237 10.35 -3.32 -13.41
N THR A 238 10.33 -4.65 -13.66
CA THR A 238 11.00 -5.19 -14.85
C THR A 238 10.49 -4.47 -16.09
N PRO A 239 11.37 -3.80 -16.87
CA PRO A 239 10.96 -3.15 -18.10
C PRO A 239 10.37 -4.15 -19.10
N THR A 240 9.47 -3.70 -19.95
CA THR A 240 9.04 -4.52 -21.09
C THR A 240 10.21 -4.73 -22.05
N LEU A 241 10.17 -5.76 -22.90
CA LEU A 241 11.22 -6.01 -23.90
C LEU A 241 11.53 -4.76 -24.73
N ARG A 242 10.50 -4.01 -25.12
CA ARG A 242 10.65 -2.74 -25.85
C ARG A 242 11.34 -1.66 -25.02
N ALA A 243 11.01 -1.54 -23.74
CA ALA A 243 11.66 -0.59 -22.84
C ALA A 243 13.12 -0.98 -22.55
N SER A 244 13.40 -2.27 -22.37
CA SER A 244 14.77 -2.77 -22.22
C SER A 244 15.63 -2.44 -23.43
N SER A 245 15.13 -2.65 -24.66
CA SER A 245 15.88 -2.33 -25.87
C SER A 245 16.16 -0.82 -26.04
N THR A 246 15.28 0.04 -25.53
CA THR A 246 15.49 1.50 -25.56
C THR A 246 16.56 1.94 -24.55
N VAL A 247 16.70 1.23 -23.43
CA VAL A 247 17.70 1.52 -22.39
C VAL A 247 19.05 0.92 -22.71
N THR A 248 19.05 -0.24 -23.42
CA THR A 248 20.28 -0.90 -23.90
C THR A 248 21.06 0.06 -24.81
N GLY A 249 22.33 0.26 -24.53
CA GLY A 249 23.16 1.22 -25.24
C GLY A 249 23.19 2.64 -24.66
N LEU A 250 22.28 2.97 -23.74
CA LEU A 250 22.30 4.22 -22.98
C LEU A 250 23.00 4.04 -21.59
N LEU A 251 23.20 2.80 -21.15
CA LEU A 251 23.87 2.49 -19.88
C LEU A 251 25.36 2.35 -20.08
N THR A 252 26.13 3.22 -19.46
CA THR A 252 27.61 3.13 -19.41
C THR A 252 28.04 2.53 -18.09
N PRO A 253 28.89 1.48 -18.05
CA PRO A 253 29.44 0.95 -16.79
C PRO A 253 30.09 2.06 -15.97
N ALA A 254 29.87 2.02 -14.67
CA ALA A 254 30.42 3.02 -13.76
C ALA A 254 31.95 2.98 -13.73
N ARG A 255 32.57 4.14 -13.68
CA ARG A 255 34.00 4.34 -13.44
C ARG A 255 34.31 4.24 -11.93
N ARG A 256 35.61 4.24 -11.59
CA ARG A 256 36.03 4.31 -10.20
C ARG A 256 35.51 5.58 -9.53
N GLY A 257 35.01 5.43 -8.28
CA GLY A 257 34.48 6.57 -7.51
C GLY A 257 33.00 6.81 -7.65
N HIS A 258 32.25 5.87 -8.22
CA HIS A 258 30.78 5.98 -8.27
C HIS A 258 30.20 6.16 -6.85
N PRO A 259 29.23 7.09 -6.65
CA PRO A 259 28.67 7.44 -5.33
C PRO A 259 28.11 6.25 -4.53
N TRP A 260 27.63 5.21 -5.21
CA TRP A 260 27.08 4.01 -4.58
C TRP A 260 28.08 2.85 -4.45
N THR A 261 29.37 3.09 -4.62
CA THR A 261 30.39 2.05 -4.41
C THR A 261 30.31 1.50 -3.01
N GLY A 262 30.18 0.17 -2.88
CA GLY A 262 30.05 -0.53 -1.59
C GLY A 262 28.63 -0.53 -1.00
N TRP A 263 27.64 0.04 -1.67
CA TRP A 263 26.24 -0.02 -1.22
C TRP A 263 25.61 -1.37 -1.53
N SER A 264 24.69 -1.79 -0.66
CA SER A 264 23.84 -2.97 -0.86
C SER A 264 22.38 -2.53 -1.03
N PHE A 265 21.66 -3.12 -1.97
CA PHE A 265 20.28 -2.79 -2.27
C PHE A 265 19.39 -4.01 -2.00
N SER A 266 18.29 -3.84 -1.26
CA SER A 266 17.36 -4.93 -0.98
C SER A 266 16.44 -5.23 -2.17
N ALA A 267 16.12 -6.51 -2.36
CA ALA A 267 15.22 -6.97 -3.42
C ALA A 267 13.77 -6.48 -3.27
N GLY A 268 13.39 -5.99 -2.09
CA GLY A 268 12.07 -5.45 -1.81
C GLY A 268 11.94 -4.97 -0.38
N TRP A 269 10.86 -4.27 -0.11
CA TRP A 269 10.52 -3.79 1.22
C TRP A 269 10.38 -4.95 2.19
N GLY A 270 11.12 -4.91 3.31
CA GLY A 270 11.16 -5.98 4.30
C GLY A 270 11.88 -7.26 3.87
N SER A 271 12.48 -7.31 2.67
CA SER A 271 13.31 -8.42 2.22
C SER A 271 14.76 -8.29 2.76
N ARG A 272 15.31 -9.42 3.21
CA ARG A 272 16.76 -9.54 3.51
C ARG A 272 17.59 -9.91 2.29
N GLU A 273 16.94 -10.23 1.19
CA GLU A 273 17.59 -10.56 -0.07
C GLU A 273 18.21 -9.31 -0.68
N THR A 274 19.48 -9.37 -1.03
CA THR A 274 20.20 -8.30 -1.72
C THR A 274 20.13 -8.49 -3.23
N LEU A 275 20.02 -7.37 -3.94
CA LEU A 275 20.09 -7.36 -5.39
C LEU A 275 21.55 -7.48 -5.85
N ASP A 276 21.81 -8.35 -6.82
CA ASP A 276 23.03 -8.33 -7.60
C ASP A 276 22.93 -7.20 -8.63
N THR A 277 23.77 -6.16 -8.46
CA THR A 277 23.67 -4.92 -9.21
C THR A 277 24.98 -4.55 -9.89
N THR A 278 24.87 -4.09 -11.13
CA THR A 278 25.96 -3.42 -11.86
C THR A 278 25.74 -1.91 -11.79
N LEU A 279 26.71 -1.18 -11.23
CA LEU A 279 26.67 0.29 -11.20
C LEU A 279 26.87 0.85 -12.62
N VAL A 280 26.16 1.92 -12.92
CA VAL A 280 26.27 2.65 -14.20
C VAL A 280 26.52 4.13 -13.92
N GLU A 281 27.18 4.81 -14.86
CA GLU A 281 27.38 6.26 -14.77
C GLU A 281 26.04 6.95 -14.59
N PRO A 282 25.89 7.84 -13.58
CA PRO A 282 24.62 8.49 -13.23
C PRO A 282 24.32 9.65 -14.19
N GLU A 283 24.29 9.35 -15.49
CA GLU A 283 24.07 10.33 -16.59
C GLU A 283 22.71 10.18 -17.22
N LEU A 284 22.12 8.96 -17.23
CA LEU A 284 20.83 8.71 -17.85
C LEU A 284 19.69 9.15 -16.94
N VAL A 285 18.92 10.12 -17.39
CA VAL A 285 17.65 10.50 -16.75
C VAL A 285 16.52 9.65 -17.32
N ALA A 286 15.66 9.18 -16.43
CA ALA A 286 14.46 8.39 -16.71
C ALA A 286 13.21 9.13 -16.27
N GLU A 287 12.19 9.19 -17.13
CA GLU A 287 10.84 9.52 -16.74
C GLU A 287 10.13 8.25 -16.25
N VAL A 288 9.57 8.31 -15.06
CA VAL A 288 8.97 7.16 -14.39
C VAL A 288 7.63 7.52 -13.74
N GLY A 289 6.70 6.58 -13.75
CA GLY A 289 5.47 6.68 -12.98
C GLY A 289 5.67 6.05 -11.60
N VAL A 290 5.42 6.82 -10.55
CA VAL A 290 5.61 6.40 -9.16
C VAL A 290 4.31 6.46 -8.37
N ASP A 291 4.12 5.54 -7.45
CA ASP A 291 3.06 5.66 -6.45
C ASP A 291 3.46 6.77 -5.44
N VAL A 292 2.48 7.46 -4.90
CA VAL A 292 2.70 8.57 -3.95
C VAL A 292 3.28 8.12 -2.61
N ALA A 293 3.20 6.84 -2.28
CA ALA A 293 3.69 6.28 -1.02
C ALA A 293 5.22 6.34 -0.92
N ARG A 294 5.71 6.98 0.15
CA ARG A 294 7.14 7.07 0.50
C ARG A 294 7.44 6.26 1.76
N ASP A 295 8.70 5.88 1.93
CA ASP A 295 9.21 5.37 3.22
C ASP A 295 9.71 6.53 4.10
N ALA A 296 10.10 6.27 5.36
CA ALA A 296 10.60 7.29 6.28
C ALA A 296 11.90 7.96 5.80
N SER A 297 12.58 7.35 4.84
CA SER A 297 13.76 7.95 4.20
C SER A 297 13.40 8.68 2.89
N GLY A 298 12.11 8.96 2.62
CA GLY A 298 11.67 9.66 1.40
C GLY A 298 11.68 8.81 0.11
N ARG A 299 12.03 7.52 0.17
CA ARG A 299 12.14 6.63 -1.00
C ARG A 299 10.77 6.09 -1.42
N TRP A 300 10.61 5.79 -2.70
CA TRP A 300 9.39 5.16 -3.21
C TRP A 300 9.22 3.74 -2.65
N ARG A 301 8.11 3.50 -2.00
CA ARG A 301 7.80 2.19 -1.39
C ARG A 301 7.50 1.11 -2.43
N HIS A 302 6.95 1.50 -3.57
CA HIS A 302 6.65 0.59 -4.66
C HIS A 302 7.58 0.81 -5.84
N PRO A 303 7.89 -0.25 -6.62
CA PRO A 303 8.70 -0.08 -7.82
C PRO A 303 8.06 0.90 -8.80
N ALA A 304 8.87 1.82 -9.31
CA ALA A 304 8.49 2.78 -10.32
C ALA A 304 8.22 2.10 -11.66
N ARG A 305 7.28 2.62 -12.42
CA ARG A 305 7.02 2.17 -13.78
C ARG A 305 7.86 2.99 -14.75
N TRP A 306 8.72 2.34 -15.53
CA TRP A 306 9.45 3.00 -16.60
C TRP A 306 8.49 3.57 -17.67
N HIS A 307 8.65 4.82 -18.04
CA HIS A 307 7.98 5.46 -19.17
C HIS A 307 8.91 5.62 -20.34
N ARG A 308 9.99 6.37 -20.20
CA ARG A 308 10.99 6.61 -21.27
C ARG A 308 12.32 7.13 -20.71
N ALA A 309 13.36 7.05 -21.51
CA ALA A 309 14.59 7.82 -21.31
C ALA A 309 14.35 9.31 -21.61
N ARG A 310 15.05 10.17 -20.90
CA ARG A 310 15.05 11.63 -21.06
C ARG A 310 16.46 12.14 -21.37
N PRO A 311 16.97 11.85 -22.61
CA PRO A 311 18.30 12.31 -23.00
C PRO A 311 18.37 13.85 -23.18
N ASP A 312 17.24 14.51 -23.19
CA ASP A 312 17.05 15.94 -23.21
C ASP A 312 17.28 16.62 -21.86
N LEU A 313 17.34 15.85 -20.75
CA LEU A 313 17.58 16.36 -19.41
C LEU A 313 18.96 15.94 -18.89
N SER A 314 19.58 16.86 -18.15
CA SER A 314 20.76 16.53 -17.36
C SER A 314 20.39 16.02 -15.98
N PRO A 315 21.24 15.21 -15.31
CA PRO A 315 20.98 14.74 -13.94
C PRO A 315 20.75 15.87 -12.91
N THR A 316 21.27 17.07 -13.16
CA THR A 316 21.10 18.25 -12.29
C THR A 316 19.73 18.91 -12.42
N GLU A 317 18.97 18.59 -13.46
CA GLU A 317 17.61 19.09 -13.68
C GLU A 317 16.55 18.17 -13.08
N VAL A 318 16.96 16.99 -12.59
CA VAL A 318 16.06 16.07 -11.90
C VAL A 318 15.63 16.66 -10.55
N PRO A 319 14.34 16.54 -10.15
CA PRO A 319 13.90 17.01 -8.83
C PRO A 319 14.78 16.46 -7.72
N GLN A 320 15.12 17.33 -6.77
CA GLN A 320 15.97 16.95 -5.65
C GLN A 320 15.30 15.89 -4.77
N PHE A 321 16.14 15.14 -4.07
CA PHE A 321 15.71 14.22 -3.05
C PHE A 321 15.32 15.00 -1.79
N GLU A 322 14.05 14.89 -1.40
CA GLU A 322 13.51 15.44 -0.16
C GLU A 322 13.46 14.32 0.89
N SER A 323 14.14 14.50 2.02
CA SER A 323 14.19 13.55 3.14
C SER A 323 13.11 13.82 4.18
#